data_7c4711f8448577e0c6b32d564cc6d8e5
#
_entry.id   7c4711f8448577e0c6b32d564cc6d8e5
#
_cell.length_a   1.000
_cell.length_b   1.000
_cell.length_c   1.000
_cell.angle_alpha   90.00
_cell.angle_beta   90.00
_cell.angle_gamma   90.00
#
_symmetry.space_group_name_H-M   'P 1'
#
loop_
_entity.id
_entity.type
_entity.pdbx_description
1 polymer ?
#
loop_
_entity_poly.entity_id
_entity_poly.type
_entity_poly.pdbx_seq_one_letter_code
_entity_poly.pdbx_strand_id
1 'polypeptide(L)'
;MNKKALRLKLLSLKEANPLLAWEPKAISDNLLKNYFFSKDKVIAGYWPMRNEADPRYLIAKLFKFGCMICLPEVTSYSKILNFRKWRPFDPLRPGKFGTSQPWGDQPLLVPDVILTPLVGFDKKGSRLGYGAGYYDTTITNLKKNKGQTIVVIGVGREIQRVNFVPISEHDERLDIVVTEENFERLD
;
A
#
# COMPACT_ATOMS: atom_id res chain seq x y z
N MET A 1 -4.37 -24.44 0.78
CA MET A 1 -3.21 -23.87 1.53
C MET A 1 -3.74 -22.75 2.40
N ASN A 2 -3.36 -22.68 3.68
CA ASN A 2 -3.79 -21.61 4.59
C ASN A 2 -2.96 -20.33 4.40
N LYS A 3 -3.44 -19.19 4.97
CA LYS A 3 -2.75 -17.87 4.86
C LYS A 3 -1.28 -17.92 5.30
N LYS A 4 -0.95 -18.68 6.37
CA LYS A 4 0.42 -18.75 6.90
C LYS A 4 1.38 -19.42 5.91
N ALA A 5 0.99 -20.57 5.38
CA ALA A 5 1.78 -21.31 4.40
C ALA A 5 1.94 -20.53 3.08
N LEU A 6 0.87 -19.90 2.60
CA LEU A 6 0.92 -19.06 1.40
C LEU A 6 1.86 -17.88 1.59
N ARG A 7 1.81 -17.21 2.76
CA ARG A 7 2.71 -16.09 3.07
C ARG A 7 4.18 -16.50 3.06
N LEU A 8 4.52 -17.61 3.70
CA LEU A 8 5.90 -18.12 3.71
C LEU A 8 6.39 -18.41 2.29
N LYS A 9 5.57 -19.10 1.47
CA LYS A 9 5.92 -19.38 0.07
C LYS A 9 6.19 -18.10 -0.72
N LEU A 10 5.31 -17.09 -0.61
CA LEU A 10 5.45 -15.85 -1.38
C LEU A 10 6.60 -14.97 -0.87
N LEU A 11 6.89 -14.98 0.43
CA LEU A 11 8.06 -14.28 0.97
C LEU A 11 9.35 -14.90 0.47
N SER A 12 9.48 -16.24 0.47
CA SER A 12 10.64 -16.92 -0.12
C SER A 12 10.77 -16.63 -1.62
N LEU A 13 9.65 -16.59 -2.36
CA LEU A 13 9.65 -16.24 -3.77
C LEU A 13 10.18 -14.81 -4.01
N LYS A 14 9.75 -13.85 -3.17
CA LYS A 14 10.25 -12.46 -3.22
C LYS A 14 11.74 -12.36 -2.92
N GLU A 15 12.22 -13.12 -1.93
CA GLU A 15 13.66 -13.15 -1.58
C GLU A 15 14.51 -13.71 -2.71
N ALA A 16 14.03 -14.76 -3.39
CA ALA A 16 14.69 -15.34 -4.55
C ALA A 16 14.67 -14.44 -5.80
N ASN A 17 13.77 -13.45 -5.84
CA ASN A 17 13.60 -12.53 -6.96
C ASN A 17 13.69 -11.08 -6.46
N PRO A 18 14.89 -10.51 -6.30
CA PRO A 18 15.05 -9.13 -5.84
C PRO A 18 14.38 -8.14 -6.80
N LEU A 19 13.96 -7.00 -6.23
CA LEU A 19 13.34 -5.91 -7.00
C LEU A 19 14.30 -5.37 -8.04
N LEU A 20 13.86 -5.29 -9.30
CA LEU A 20 14.66 -4.74 -10.38
C LEU A 20 14.49 -3.21 -10.48
N ALA A 21 15.54 -2.52 -10.89
CA ALA A 21 15.56 -1.05 -10.89
C ALA A 21 14.49 -0.38 -11.77
N TRP A 22 13.97 -1.07 -12.78
CA TRP A 22 12.95 -0.55 -13.68
C TRP A 22 11.50 -0.75 -13.16
N GLU A 23 11.26 -1.72 -12.27
CA GLU A 23 9.91 -2.07 -11.80
C GLU A 23 9.18 -0.90 -11.12
N PRO A 24 9.81 -0.09 -10.24
CA PRO A 24 9.14 1.05 -9.62
C PRO A 24 8.60 2.07 -10.63
N LYS A 25 9.34 2.29 -11.72
CA LYS A 25 8.91 3.17 -12.80
C LYS A 25 7.74 2.55 -13.58
N ALA A 26 7.83 1.28 -13.93
CA ALA A 26 6.78 0.57 -14.66
C ALA A 26 5.46 0.54 -13.86
N ILE A 27 5.50 0.22 -12.57
CA ILE A 27 4.35 0.28 -11.66
C ILE A 27 3.71 1.69 -11.68
N SER A 28 4.54 2.72 -11.55
CA SER A 28 4.07 4.10 -11.59
C SER A 28 3.41 4.47 -12.92
N ASP A 29 4.04 4.11 -14.02
CA ASP A 29 3.53 4.43 -15.37
C ASP A 29 2.22 3.68 -15.64
N ASN A 30 2.11 2.41 -15.25
CA ASN A 30 0.88 1.63 -15.37
C ASN A 30 -0.27 2.25 -14.57
N LEU A 31 -0.03 2.69 -13.34
CA LEU A 31 -1.07 3.32 -12.54
C LEU A 31 -1.49 4.67 -13.13
N LEU A 32 -0.54 5.54 -13.44
CA LEU A 32 -0.83 6.90 -13.92
C LEU A 32 -1.45 6.93 -15.32
N LYS A 33 -1.22 5.90 -16.14
CA LYS A 33 -1.87 5.75 -17.45
C LYS A 33 -3.36 5.37 -17.32
N ASN A 34 -3.72 4.61 -16.28
CA ASN A 34 -5.03 3.95 -16.18
C ASN A 34 -5.91 4.50 -15.05
N TYR A 35 -5.36 5.29 -14.13
CA TYR A 35 -6.09 5.90 -13.03
C TYR A 35 -5.82 7.40 -12.93
N PHE A 36 -6.91 8.18 -12.91
CA PHE A 36 -6.82 9.63 -12.80
C PHE A 36 -6.84 10.08 -11.35
N PHE A 37 -5.80 10.80 -10.94
CA PHE A 37 -5.71 11.46 -9.66
C PHE A 37 -6.11 12.94 -9.80
N SER A 38 -7.07 13.41 -8.99
CA SER A 38 -7.34 14.85 -8.90
C SER A 38 -6.25 15.53 -8.05
N LYS A 39 -5.95 16.79 -8.36
CA LYS A 39 -5.16 17.65 -7.48
C LYS A 39 -5.85 17.76 -6.10
N ASP A 40 -5.10 18.09 -5.10
CA ASP A 40 -5.55 18.25 -3.70
C ASP A 40 -6.02 16.97 -3.01
N LYS A 41 -5.99 15.82 -3.70
CA LYS A 41 -6.26 14.53 -3.06
C LYS A 41 -5.16 14.16 -2.08
N VAL A 42 -5.58 13.56 -0.98
CA VAL A 42 -4.67 13.02 0.04
C VAL A 42 -4.36 11.56 -0.31
N ILE A 43 -3.10 11.30 -0.59
CA ILE A 43 -2.61 9.96 -0.96
C ILE A 43 -1.78 9.41 0.18
N ALA A 44 -2.24 8.33 0.78
CA ALA A 44 -1.42 7.55 1.71
C ALA A 44 -0.53 6.62 0.92
N GLY A 45 0.76 6.88 0.96
CA GLY A 45 1.79 5.96 0.47
C GLY A 45 2.30 5.05 1.58
N TYR A 46 3.40 4.35 1.30
CA TYR A 46 4.20 3.65 2.29
C TYR A 46 5.68 3.74 1.95
N TRP A 47 6.54 3.61 2.95
CA TRP A 47 7.97 3.46 2.73
C TRP A 47 8.29 1.97 2.61
N PRO A 48 8.83 1.52 1.47
CA PRO A 48 8.98 0.09 1.22
C PRO A 48 9.99 -0.54 2.15
N MET A 49 9.70 -1.75 2.59
CA MET A 49 10.57 -2.58 3.39
C MET A 49 11.08 -3.75 2.56
N ARG A 50 12.36 -4.10 2.69
CA ARG A 50 12.96 -5.25 2.01
C ARG A 50 12.64 -5.22 0.49
N ASN A 51 12.20 -6.36 -0.07
CA ASN A 51 11.82 -6.52 -1.49
C ASN A 51 10.34 -6.22 -1.74
N GLU A 52 9.74 -5.20 -1.09
CA GLU A 52 8.41 -4.73 -1.44
C GLU A 52 8.43 -3.98 -2.77
N ALA A 53 7.29 -3.99 -3.47
CA ALA A 53 7.09 -3.09 -4.59
C ALA A 53 7.29 -1.65 -4.11
N ASP A 54 8.06 -0.87 -4.84
CA ASP A 54 8.49 0.46 -4.39
C ASP A 54 7.61 1.57 -4.97
N PRO A 55 6.76 2.22 -4.15
CA PRO A 55 5.87 3.29 -4.61
C PRO A 55 6.54 4.66 -4.66
N ARG A 56 7.81 4.81 -4.27
CA ARG A 56 8.44 6.14 -4.10
C ARG A 56 8.50 6.94 -5.39
N TYR A 57 8.69 6.28 -6.52
CA TYR A 57 8.67 6.95 -7.83
C TYR A 57 7.28 7.51 -8.15
N LEU A 58 6.23 6.73 -7.89
CA LEU A 58 4.83 7.16 -8.02
C LEU A 58 4.50 8.31 -7.07
N ILE A 59 4.86 8.19 -5.80
CA ILE A 59 4.64 9.21 -4.77
C ILE A 59 5.27 10.55 -5.18
N ALA A 60 6.51 10.52 -5.69
CA ALA A 60 7.18 11.72 -6.15
C ALA A 60 6.46 12.39 -7.33
N LYS A 61 5.91 11.61 -8.27
CA LYS A 61 5.10 12.13 -9.37
C LYS A 61 3.79 12.73 -8.89
N LEU A 62 3.07 12.05 -7.98
CA LEU A 62 1.81 12.54 -7.42
C LEU A 62 2.01 13.82 -6.60
N PHE A 63 3.09 13.91 -5.83
CA PHE A 63 3.45 15.13 -5.13
C PHE A 63 3.69 16.31 -6.09
N LYS A 64 4.48 16.08 -7.16
CA LYS A 64 4.71 17.11 -8.21
C LYS A 64 3.42 17.49 -8.94
N PHE A 65 2.48 16.59 -9.08
CA PHE A 65 1.17 16.86 -9.68
C PHE A 65 0.27 17.73 -8.80
N GLY A 66 0.53 17.83 -7.49
CA GLY A 66 -0.21 18.65 -6.53
C GLY A 66 -1.02 17.86 -5.52
N CYS A 67 -0.85 16.54 -5.44
CA CYS A 67 -1.47 15.74 -4.38
C CYS A 67 -0.77 15.96 -3.04
N MET A 68 -1.53 15.88 -1.95
CA MET A 68 -0.98 15.83 -0.59
C MET A 68 -0.56 14.40 -0.28
N ILE A 69 0.68 14.21 0.18
CA ILE A 69 1.20 12.89 0.52
C ILE A 69 1.23 12.71 2.04
N CYS A 70 0.85 11.52 2.48
CA CYS A 70 1.04 11.07 3.86
C CYS A 70 1.62 9.65 3.89
N LEU A 71 2.29 9.31 4.98
CA LEU A 71 2.81 7.98 5.23
C LEU A 71 2.26 7.44 6.57
N PRO A 72 2.16 6.10 6.71
CA PRO A 72 1.63 5.49 7.91
C PRO A 72 2.60 5.60 9.09
N GLU A 73 2.05 5.90 10.25
CA GLU A 73 2.69 5.77 11.55
C GLU A 73 2.03 4.64 12.32
N VAL A 74 2.82 3.69 12.79
CA VAL A 74 2.37 2.62 13.69
C VAL A 74 2.44 3.12 15.13
N THR A 75 1.28 3.21 15.79
CA THR A 75 1.22 3.59 17.21
C THR A 75 1.32 2.36 18.13
N SER A 76 1.58 2.59 19.43
CA SER A 76 1.64 1.51 20.43
C SER A 76 0.27 1.09 20.95
N TYR A 77 -0.74 1.93 20.75
CA TYR A 77 -2.04 1.81 21.43
C TYR A 77 -3.14 1.20 20.56
N SER A 78 -2.93 1.13 19.25
CA SER A 78 -3.98 0.73 18.33
C SER A 78 -3.40 0.01 17.11
N LYS A 79 -4.23 -0.84 16.50
CA LYS A 79 -3.97 -1.39 15.16
C LYS A 79 -4.42 -0.45 14.03
N ILE A 80 -4.92 0.73 14.35
CA ILE A 80 -5.24 1.76 13.34
C ILE A 80 -3.98 2.57 13.06
N LEU A 81 -3.61 2.67 11.80
CA LEU A 81 -2.51 3.52 11.35
C LEU A 81 -2.93 4.99 11.41
N ASN A 82 -2.05 5.81 11.92
CA ASN A 82 -2.13 7.24 11.71
C ASN A 82 -1.44 7.59 10.39
N PHE A 83 -2.05 8.41 9.57
CA PHE A 83 -1.41 8.92 8.36
C PHE A 83 -0.92 10.33 8.61
N ARG A 84 0.41 10.51 8.61
CA ARG A 84 1.05 11.81 8.84
C ARG A 84 1.51 12.42 7.53
N LYS A 85 1.31 13.74 7.39
CA LYS A 85 1.81 14.51 6.26
C LYS A 85 3.30 14.26 6.07
N TRP A 86 3.70 14.06 4.82
CA TRP A 86 5.08 13.85 4.44
C TRP A 86 5.33 14.44 3.05
N ARG A 87 6.51 14.98 2.83
CA ARG A 87 6.95 15.45 1.52
C ARG A 87 8.15 14.62 1.09
N PRO A 88 8.33 14.33 -0.20
CA PRO A 88 9.58 13.76 -0.69
C PRO A 88 10.78 14.55 -0.16
N PHE A 89 11.73 13.84 0.43
CA PHE A 89 12.94 14.33 1.12
C PHE A 89 12.76 14.79 2.57
N ASP A 90 11.57 14.88 3.13
CA ASP A 90 11.42 15.06 4.58
C ASP A 90 12.04 13.85 5.30
N PRO A 91 12.77 14.06 6.40
CA PRO A 91 13.40 12.98 7.15
C PRO A 91 12.34 12.03 7.74
N LEU A 92 12.67 10.75 7.76
CA LEU A 92 11.87 9.71 8.41
C LEU A 92 12.59 9.21 9.66
N ARG A 93 11.82 8.71 10.62
CA ARG A 93 12.34 8.05 11.81
C ARG A 93 12.05 6.55 11.78
N PRO A 94 12.84 5.73 12.48
CA PRO A 94 12.53 4.32 12.65
C PRO A 94 11.17 4.13 13.33
N GLY A 95 10.37 3.22 12.79
CA GLY A 95 9.11 2.77 13.35
C GLY A 95 9.16 1.34 13.85
N LYS A 96 8.01 0.80 14.29
CA LYS A 96 7.88 -0.61 14.65
C LYS A 96 8.08 -1.51 13.43
N PHE A 97 8.49 -2.73 13.64
CA PHE A 97 8.67 -3.76 12.61
C PHE A 97 9.70 -3.42 11.53
N GLY A 98 10.60 -2.47 11.78
CA GLY A 98 11.59 -2.01 10.81
C GLY A 98 11.01 -1.07 9.75
N THR A 99 9.85 -0.48 9.97
CA THR A 99 9.27 0.54 9.10
C THR A 99 10.02 1.87 9.24
N SER A 100 9.89 2.72 8.22
CA SER A 100 10.24 4.14 8.31
C SER A 100 8.97 4.97 8.28
N GLN A 101 8.85 5.93 9.18
CA GLN A 101 7.64 6.73 9.35
C GLN A 101 7.95 8.21 9.59
N PRO A 102 7.03 9.13 9.28
CA PRO A 102 7.22 10.56 9.56
C PRO A 102 7.39 10.83 11.05
N TRP A 103 7.94 12.00 11.38
CA TRP A 103 8.01 12.46 12.75
C TRP A 103 6.62 12.75 13.33
N GLY A 104 6.47 12.57 14.64
CA GLY A 104 5.18 12.62 15.31
C GLY A 104 4.54 14.01 15.43
N ASP A 105 5.28 15.09 15.13
CA ASP A 105 4.83 16.47 15.05
C ASP A 105 4.15 16.83 13.72
N GLN A 106 4.31 15.98 12.69
CA GLN A 106 3.66 16.20 11.39
C GLN A 106 2.14 16.05 11.47
N PRO A 107 1.37 16.92 10.78
CA PRO A 107 -0.09 16.87 10.79
C PRO A 107 -0.66 15.51 10.41
N LEU A 108 -1.73 15.11 11.08
CA LEU A 108 -2.52 13.94 10.69
C LEU A 108 -3.42 14.31 9.50
N LEU A 109 -3.47 13.41 8.52
CA LEU A 109 -4.32 13.54 7.34
C LEU A 109 -5.23 12.32 7.22
N VAL A 110 -6.40 12.51 6.62
CA VAL A 110 -7.31 11.42 6.26
C VAL A 110 -7.19 11.19 4.76
N PRO A 111 -6.72 10.02 4.31
CA PRO A 111 -6.46 9.77 2.90
C PRO A 111 -7.75 9.57 2.09
N ASP A 112 -7.71 9.99 0.82
CA ASP A 112 -8.71 9.65 -0.20
C ASP A 112 -8.32 8.37 -0.95
N VAL A 113 -7.01 8.14 -1.10
CA VAL A 113 -6.45 6.96 -1.74
C VAL A 113 -5.39 6.36 -0.82
N ILE A 114 -5.42 5.05 -0.66
CA ILE A 114 -4.43 4.31 0.13
C ILE A 114 -3.68 3.35 -0.78
N LEU A 115 -2.38 3.57 -0.94
CA LEU A 115 -1.47 2.60 -1.54
C LEU A 115 -1.10 1.58 -0.47
N THR A 116 -1.38 0.30 -0.69
CA THR A 116 -1.09 -0.76 0.27
C THR A 116 0.03 -1.68 -0.23
N PRO A 117 1.04 -1.97 0.59
CA PRO A 117 1.96 -3.05 0.30
C PRO A 117 1.26 -4.40 0.45
N LEU A 118 1.73 -5.40 -0.29
CA LEU A 118 1.16 -6.75 -0.21
C LEU A 118 2.26 -7.82 -0.38
N VAL A 119 1.97 -8.99 0.19
CA VAL A 119 2.79 -10.19 0.02
C VAL A 119 2.26 -11.02 -1.16
N GLY A 120 0.95 -10.98 -1.39
CA GLY A 120 0.27 -11.63 -2.50
C GLY A 120 -1.12 -11.07 -2.73
N PHE A 121 -1.67 -11.33 -3.90
CA PHE A 121 -3.02 -10.89 -4.29
C PHE A 121 -3.63 -11.85 -5.30
N ASP A 122 -4.95 -11.82 -5.43
CA ASP A 122 -5.69 -12.58 -6.44
C ASP A 122 -6.59 -11.67 -7.30
N LYS A 123 -7.15 -12.24 -8.35
CA LYS A 123 -8.03 -11.56 -9.30
C LYS A 123 -9.36 -11.04 -8.71
N LYS A 124 -9.68 -11.40 -7.47
CA LYS A 124 -10.87 -10.93 -6.75
C LYS A 124 -10.59 -9.76 -5.81
N GLY A 125 -9.38 -9.22 -5.85
CA GLY A 125 -8.97 -8.15 -4.95
C GLY A 125 -8.63 -8.59 -3.53
N SER A 126 -8.60 -9.90 -3.27
CA SER A 126 -8.15 -10.38 -1.98
C SER A 126 -6.64 -10.19 -1.87
N ARG A 127 -6.19 -9.62 -0.73
CA ARG A 127 -4.77 -9.42 -0.50
C ARG A 127 -4.26 -10.22 0.68
N LEU A 128 -3.03 -10.65 0.59
CA LEU A 128 -2.26 -11.24 1.67
C LEU A 128 -1.22 -10.23 2.15
N GLY A 129 -1.39 -9.73 3.35
CA GLY A 129 -0.41 -8.87 4.03
C GLY A 129 0.57 -9.65 4.90
N TYR A 130 1.39 -8.94 5.66
CA TYR A 130 2.39 -9.52 6.58
C TYR A 130 1.78 -10.18 7.85
N GLY A 131 0.48 -9.99 8.11
CA GLY A 131 -0.26 -10.71 9.15
C GLY A 131 -0.56 -9.90 10.40
N ALA A 132 -0.13 -8.66 10.52
CA ALA A 132 -0.43 -7.81 11.68
C ALA A 132 -1.84 -7.16 11.65
N GLY A 133 -2.49 -7.08 10.47
CA GLY A 133 -3.85 -6.58 10.28
C GLY A 133 -4.01 -5.06 10.33
N TYR A 134 -2.92 -4.30 10.32
CA TYR A 134 -2.98 -2.83 10.42
C TYR A 134 -3.79 -2.18 9.31
N TYR A 135 -3.55 -2.56 8.06
CA TYR A 135 -4.27 -1.98 6.91
C TYR A 135 -5.76 -2.36 6.94
N ASP A 136 -6.10 -3.61 7.24
CA ASP A 136 -7.50 -4.05 7.29
C ASP A 136 -8.27 -3.26 8.36
N THR A 137 -7.75 -3.22 9.59
CA THR A 137 -8.36 -2.45 10.69
C THR A 137 -8.48 -0.96 10.34
N THR A 138 -7.46 -0.38 9.70
CA THR A 138 -7.44 1.04 9.35
C THR A 138 -8.46 1.36 8.25
N ILE A 139 -8.50 0.57 7.18
CA ILE A 139 -9.42 0.78 6.06
C ILE A 139 -10.87 0.63 6.53
N THR A 140 -11.18 -0.43 7.31
CA THR A 140 -12.50 -0.61 7.93
C THR A 140 -12.90 0.59 8.77
N ASN A 141 -11.99 1.11 9.62
CA ASN A 141 -12.26 2.28 10.46
C ASN A 141 -12.51 3.53 9.62
N LEU A 142 -11.70 3.78 8.61
CA LEU A 142 -11.84 4.95 7.75
C LEU A 142 -13.13 4.90 6.93
N LYS A 143 -13.51 3.75 6.37
CA LYS A 143 -14.76 3.57 5.62
C LYS A 143 -15.98 3.85 6.51
N LYS A 144 -15.96 3.40 7.78
CA LYS A 144 -17.05 3.65 8.74
C LYS A 144 -17.19 5.14 9.12
N ASN A 145 -16.09 5.84 9.27
CA ASN A 145 -16.09 7.18 9.89
C ASN A 145 -16.08 8.33 8.87
N LYS A 146 -15.67 8.10 7.63
CA LYS A 146 -15.44 9.20 6.68
C LYS A 146 -16.69 9.61 5.89
N GLY A 147 -17.70 8.75 5.78
CA GLY A 147 -18.86 9.00 4.88
C GLY A 147 -18.47 9.21 3.40
N GLN A 148 -17.22 8.98 3.04
CA GLN A 148 -16.64 9.14 1.70
C GLN A 148 -16.01 7.83 1.23
N THR A 149 -16.04 7.63 -0.07
CA THR A 149 -15.39 6.48 -0.69
C THR A 149 -13.87 6.64 -0.65
N ILE A 150 -13.17 5.68 -0.03
CA ILE A 150 -11.71 5.60 -0.01
C ILE A 150 -11.32 4.55 -1.05
N VAL A 151 -10.41 4.90 -1.94
CA VAL A 151 -9.88 3.96 -2.94
C VAL A 151 -8.65 3.26 -2.37
N VAL A 152 -8.66 1.95 -2.37
CA VAL A 152 -7.57 1.10 -1.87
C VAL A 152 -6.85 0.44 -3.03
N ILE A 153 -5.61 0.85 -3.26
CA ILE A 153 -4.78 0.37 -4.38
C ILE A 153 -3.68 -0.55 -3.83
N GLY A 154 -3.71 -1.80 -4.23
CA GLY A 154 -2.62 -2.74 -3.98
C GLY A 154 -1.46 -2.48 -4.94
N VAL A 155 -0.28 -2.21 -4.37
CA VAL A 155 0.96 -2.05 -5.14
C VAL A 155 1.80 -3.30 -4.97
N GLY A 156 1.94 -4.05 -6.02
CA GLY A 156 2.61 -5.34 -6.02
C GLY A 156 3.52 -5.55 -7.21
N ARG A 157 4.09 -6.75 -7.26
CA ARG A 157 4.82 -7.29 -8.41
C ARG A 157 4.04 -8.45 -8.98
N GLU A 158 4.11 -8.68 -10.29
CA GLU A 158 3.32 -9.74 -10.92
C GLU A 158 3.62 -11.13 -10.34
N ILE A 159 4.85 -11.38 -9.90
CA ILE A 159 5.24 -12.64 -9.25
C ILE A 159 4.48 -12.92 -7.93
N GLN A 160 3.80 -11.91 -7.36
CA GLN A 160 3.00 -12.04 -6.13
C GLN A 160 1.55 -12.44 -6.43
N ARG A 161 1.18 -12.51 -7.70
CA ARG A 161 -0.16 -12.96 -8.13
C ARG A 161 -0.35 -14.43 -7.82
N VAL A 162 -1.51 -14.76 -7.26
CA VAL A 162 -1.94 -16.13 -6.98
C VAL A 162 -3.36 -16.35 -7.48
N ASN A 163 -3.72 -17.63 -7.69
CA ASN A 163 -5.09 -17.97 -8.12
C ASN A 163 -6.13 -17.66 -7.04
N PHE A 164 -5.75 -17.79 -5.76
CA PHE A 164 -6.65 -17.62 -4.65
C PHE A 164 -5.90 -17.22 -3.37
N VAL A 165 -6.37 -16.17 -2.71
CA VAL A 165 -5.95 -15.77 -1.37
C VAL A 165 -7.07 -16.15 -0.39
N PRO A 166 -6.79 -16.99 0.64
CA PRO A 166 -7.78 -17.27 1.67
C PRO A 166 -8.18 -15.98 2.38
N ILE A 167 -9.48 -15.72 2.49
CA ILE A 167 -10.03 -14.53 3.14
C ILE A 167 -10.59 -14.87 4.53
N SER A 168 -10.67 -13.86 5.38
CA SER A 168 -11.37 -13.87 6.67
C SER A 168 -12.38 -12.72 6.68
N GLU A 169 -13.33 -12.75 7.58
CA GLU A 169 -14.43 -11.77 7.71
C GLU A 169 -13.93 -10.30 7.83
N HIS A 170 -12.76 -10.12 8.41
CA HIS A 170 -12.19 -8.79 8.66
C HIS A 170 -11.20 -8.32 7.59
N ASP A 171 -11.02 -9.10 6.51
CA ASP A 171 -10.12 -8.69 5.42
C ASP A 171 -10.82 -7.70 4.50
N GLU A 172 -10.16 -6.59 4.25
CA GLU A 172 -10.61 -5.58 3.29
C GLU A 172 -10.09 -5.90 1.89
N ARG A 173 -10.94 -5.74 0.89
CA ARG A 173 -10.55 -5.94 -0.51
C ARG A 173 -9.86 -4.70 -1.09
N LEU A 174 -9.11 -4.94 -2.13
CA LEU A 174 -8.55 -3.90 -2.97
C LEU A 174 -9.59 -3.46 -4.01
N ASP A 175 -9.61 -2.18 -4.34
CA ASP A 175 -10.37 -1.64 -5.46
C ASP A 175 -9.56 -1.70 -6.77
N ILE A 176 -8.23 -1.64 -6.64
CA ILE A 176 -7.30 -1.67 -7.76
C ILE A 176 -6.06 -2.47 -7.35
N VAL A 177 -5.48 -3.19 -8.30
CA VAL A 177 -4.13 -3.74 -8.21
C VAL A 177 -3.29 -3.18 -9.35
N VAL A 178 -2.08 -2.76 -9.03
CA VAL A 178 -1.08 -2.36 -10.02
C VAL A 178 0.23 -3.12 -9.79
N THR A 179 0.78 -3.64 -10.88
CA THR A 179 2.09 -4.29 -10.93
C THR A 179 2.94 -3.62 -12.01
N GLU A 180 4.18 -4.07 -12.16
CA GLU A 180 5.07 -3.66 -13.25
C GLU A 180 4.55 -4.08 -14.65
N GLU A 181 3.68 -5.10 -14.70
CA GLU A 181 3.13 -5.63 -15.94
C GLU A 181 1.67 -5.19 -16.18
N ASN A 182 0.88 -5.03 -15.12
CA ASN A 182 -0.58 -4.93 -15.24
C ASN A 182 -1.19 -3.84 -14.35
N PHE A 183 -2.38 -3.39 -14.77
CA PHE A 183 -3.32 -2.60 -13.98
C PHE A 183 -4.70 -3.27 -14.05
N GLU A 184 -5.30 -3.53 -12.90
CA GLU A 184 -6.63 -4.14 -12.80
C GLU A 184 -7.49 -3.32 -11.86
N ARG A 185 -8.66 -2.89 -12.34
CA ARG A 185 -9.76 -2.40 -11.49
C ARG A 185 -10.59 -3.62 -11.09
N LEU A 186 -10.90 -3.71 -9.83
CA LEU A 186 -11.56 -4.86 -9.23
C LEU A 186 -12.99 -4.44 -8.82
N ASP A 187 -13.96 -5.21 -9.23
CA ASP A 187 -15.40 -4.99 -8.94
C ASP A 187 -15.80 -5.59 -7.59
#